data_d091caab8f772f8015bac620ebce73a4
#
_entry.id   d091caab8f772f8015bac620ebce73a4
#
_cell.length_a   1.000
_cell.length_b   1.000
_cell.length_c   1.000
_cell.angle_alpha   90.00
_cell.angle_beta   90.00
_cell.angle_gamma   90.00
#
_symmetry.space_group_name_H-M   'P 1'
#
loop_
_entity.id
_entity.type
_entity.pdbx_description
1 polymer ?
#
loop_
_entity_poly.entity_id
_entity_poly.type
_entity_poly.pdbx_seq_one_letter_code
_entity_poly.pdbx_strand_id
1 'polypeptide(L)'
;MTDTIHNTILPMTDTTAEPEDYTGEDGLLYCGKCRKPKEAYFPEGKTFFGRDRHPSECDCQRAARKEREAAEKRRSHLETVERLKRQGFTDKTMQDWTFANDNGSCPQMKNAAGYVARWEQIKDGNYGLLLWGRVGTGKSYFAGCIANALMEQEVPVCMTNFAAILNDLAASFAGRNEYISRLCSFPLLIIDDFGMERGTEYGLEQVYNVIDSRCLLYTSDAA
;
A
#
# COMPACT_ATOMS: atom_id res chain seq x y z
N MET A 1 31.96 19.92 -10.89
CA MET A 1 30.83 19.05 -10.64
C MET A 1 31.27 17.66 -11.05
N THR A 2 31.69 16.86 -10.07
CA THR A 2 32.24 15.52 -10.29
C THR A 2 31.16 14.53 -9.83
N ASP A 3 30.50 13.92 -10.81
CA ASP A 3 29.57 12.81 -10.57
C ASP A 3 30.32 11.60 -10.04
N THR A 4 30.15 11.35 -8.76
CA THR A 4 30.67 10.13 -8.11
C THR A 4 29.70 8.99 -8.44
N ILE A 5 30.01 8.22 -9.48
CA ILE A 5 29.34 6.96 -9.78
C ILE A 5 29.65 6.00 -8.62
N HIS A 6 28.69 5.76 -7.76
CA HIS A 6 28.74 4.68 -6.76
C HIS A 6 28.61 3.35 -7.49
N ASN A 7 29.76 2.80 -7.89
CA ASN A 7 29.87 1.47 -8.46
C ASN A 7 29.75 0.47 -7.31
N THR A 8 28.53 0.03 -6.98
CA THR A 8 28.29 -1.07 -6.04
C THR A 8 28.77 -2.35 -6.72
N ILE A 9 30.01 -2.71 -6.50
CA ILE A 9 30.57 -4.01 -6.91
C ILE A 9 29.90 -5.04 -6.01
N LEU A 10 28.87 -5.73 -6.53
CA LEU A 10 28.34 -6.94 -5.90
C LEU A 10 29.46 -7.97 -5.83
N PRO A 11 29.67 -8.64 -4.68
CA PRO A 11 30.66 -9.68 -4.59
C PRO A 11 30.30 -10.78 -5.60
N MET A 12 31.22 -11.06 -6.52
CA MET A 12 31.10 -12.21 -7.42
C MET A 12 31.25 -13.47 -6.58
N THR A 13 30.15 -14.00 -6.11
CA THR A 13 30.10 -15.30 -5.42
C THR A 13 30.44 -16.39 -6.43
N ASP A 14 31.28 -17.33 -6.01
CA ASP A 14 31.54 -18.54 -6.81
C ASP A 14 30.22 -19.26 -7.07
N THR A 15 30.08 -19.82 -8.28
CA THR A 15 28.91 -20.65 -8.61
C THR A 15 28.89 -21.83 -7.65
N THR A 16 27.87 -21.90 -6.77
CA THR A 16 27.75 -23.02 -5.83
C THR A 16 27.21 -24.23 -6.58
N ALA A 17 28.05 -25.26 -6.72
CA ALA A 17 27.62 -26.52 -7.28
C ALA A 17 26.71 -27.27 -6.31
N GLU A 18 25.57 -27.76 -6.80
CA GLU A 18 24.71 -28.69 -6.08
C GLU A 18 25.15 -30.15 -6.33
N PRO A 19 24.79 -31.12 -5.47
CA PRO A 19 25.29 -32.51 -5.61
C PRO A 19 24.99 -33.20 -6.94
N GLU A 20 23.97 -32.74 -7.66
CA GLU A 20 23.53 -33.30 -8.95
C GLU A 20 24.13 -32.56 -10.16
N ASP A 21 24.85 -31.44 -9.94
CA ASP A 21 25.42 -30.63 -11.01
C ASP A 21 26.64 -31.36 -11.63
N TYR A 22 26.89 -31.12 -12.91
CA TYR A 22 27.97 -31.73 -13.65
C TYR A 22 28.70 -30.74 -14.56
N THR A 23 29.97 -31.03 -14.86
CA THR A 23 30.75 -30.23 -15.82
C THR A 23 30.55 -30.77 -17.22
N GLY A 24 30.17 -29.92 -18.17
CA GLY A 24 30.02 -30.27 -19.57
C GLY A 24 31.38 -30.41 -20.31
N GLU A 25 31.33 -30.85 -21.56
CA GLU A 25 32.53 -30.98 -22.42
C GLU A 25 33.20 -29.62 -22.68
N ASP A 26 32.45 -28.55 -22.61
CA ASP A 26 32.91 -27.14 -22.72
C ASP A 26 33.51 -26.60 -21.43
N GLY A 27 33.59 -27.40 -20.37
CA GLY A 27 34.17 -27.01 -19.08
C GLY A 27 33.29 -26.13 -18.21
N LEU A 28 32.05 -25.83 -18.63
CA LEU A 28 31.07 -25.09 -17.83
C LEU A 28 30.30 -26.00 -16.87
N LEU A 29 29.86 -25.42 -15.75
CA LEU A 29 28.98 -26.10 -14.79
C LEU A 29 27.53 -26.11 -15.30
N TYR A 30 26.88 -27.27 -15.30
CA TYR A 30 25.50 -27.49 -15.72
C TYR A 30 24.63 -27.98 -14.56
N CYS A 31 23.39 -27.51 -14.54
CA CYS A 31 22.39 -27.95 -13.57
C CYS A 31 21.97 -29.39 -13.82
N GLY A 32 22.07 -30.27 -12.80
CA GLY A 32 21.65 -31.67 -12.90
C GLY A 32 20.17 -31.85 -13.19
N LYS A 33 19.32 -30.90 -12.80
CA LYS A 33 17.87 -30.97 -12.99
C LYS A 33 17.41 -30.53 -14.39
N CYS A 34 17.77 -29.30 -14.80
CA CYS A 34 17.28 -28.72 -16.06
C CYS A 34 18.30 -28.81 -17.21
N ARG A 35 19.50 -29.29 -16.93
CA ARG A 35 20.60 -29.45 -17.90
C ARG A 35 21.00 -28.16 -18.62
N LYS A 36 20.72 -26.99 -18.00
CA LYS A 36 21.15 -25.69 -18.50
C LYS A 36 22.42 -25.25 -17.79
N PRO A 37 23.30 -24.47 -18.46
CA PRO A 37 24.54 -24.01 -17.85
C PRO A 37 24.24 -23.08 -16.64
N LYS A 38 25.05 -23.23 -15.61
CA LYS A 38 25.12 -22.34 -14.42
C LYS A 38 26.27 -21.34 -14.52
N GLU A 39 27.04 -21.41 -15.61
CA GLU A 39 28.15 -20.51 -15.94
C GLU A 39 28.09 -20.12 -17.41
N ALA A 40 28.71 -19.02 -17.76
CA ALA A 40 28.92 -18.60 -19.14
C ALA A 40 30.33 -17.95 -19.29
N TYR A 41 30.96 -18.14 -20.44
CA TYR A 41 32.21 -17.48 -20.76
C TYR A 41 31.97 -15.98 -21.02
N PHE A 42 32.95 -15.14 -20.64
CA PHE A 42 32.95 -13.76 -21.09
C PHE A 42 33.16 -13.67 -22.61
N PRO A 43 32.54 -12.69 -23.29
CA PRO A 43 32.72 -12.52 -24.73
C PRO A 43 34.20 -12.27 -25.11
N GLU A 44 34.62 -12.85 -26.25
CA GLU A 44 35.89 -12.54 -26.92
C GLU A 44 37.17 -12.72 -26.06
N GLY A 45 37.22 -13.76 -25.22
CA GLY A 45 38.41 -14.05 -24.43
C GLY A 45 38.74 -13.01 -23.36
N LYS A 46 37.79 -12.14 -23.01
CA LYS A 46 37.94 -11.22 -21.90
C LYS A 46 37.95 -11.98 -20.58
N THR A 47 38.79 -11.55 -19.67
CA THR A 47 38.81 -12.08 -18.30
C THR A 47 38.47 -10.97 -17.31
N PHE A 48 37.80 -11.31 -16.23
CA PHE A 48 37.47 -10.38 -15.14
C PHE A 48 38.01 -10.95 -13.82
N PHE A 49 38.94 -10.23 -13.17
CA PHE A 49 39.68 -10.73 -12.00
C PHE A 49 40.34 -12.10 -12.21
N GLY A 50 40.92 -12.32 -13.41
CA GLY A 50 41.60 -13.57 -13.74
C GLY A 50 40.69 -14.77 -14.03
N ARG A 51 39.39 -14.57 -14.10
CA ARG A 51 38.39 -15.59 -14.46
C ARG A 51 37.90 -15.36 -15.89
N ASP A 52 37.73 -16.43 -16.63
CA ASP A 52 37.26 -16.46 -18.01
C ASP A 52 35.72 -16.65 -18.11
N ARG A 53 35.06 -16.94 -16.97
CA ARG A 53 33.64 -17.26 -16.88
C ARG A 53 32.95 -16.52 -15.72
N HIS A 54 31.65 -16.36 -15.83
CA HIS A 54 30.78 -15.78 -14.82
C HIS A 54 29.59 -16.67 -14.50
N PRO A 55 29.00 -16.56 -13.29
CA PRO A 55 27.75 -17.25 -12.94
C PRO A 55 26.61 -16.89 -13.90
N SER A 56 25.83 -17.88 -14.28
CA SER A 56 24.61 -17.76 -15.07
C SER A 56 23.47 -18.52 -14.37
N GLU A 57 22.28 -17.94 -14.36
CA GLU A 57 21.13 -18.61 -13.75
C GLU A 57 20.58 -19.68 -14.70
N CYS A 58 20.55 -20.91 -14.27
CA CYS A 58 19.80 -21.96 -14.96
C CYS A 58 18.27 -21.74 -14.80
N ASP A 59 17.49 -22.47 -15.59
CA ASP A 59 16.02 -22.31 -15.58
C ASP A 59 15.40 -22.63 -14.21
N CYS A 60 15.95 -23.62 -13.48
CA CYS A 60 15.50 -23.96 -12.12
C CYS A 60 15.75 -22.82 -11.12
N GLN A 61 16.95 -22.23 -11.15
CA GLN A 61 17.31 -21.11 -10.27
C GLN A 61 16.47 -19.89 -10.60
N ARG A 62 16.23 -19.60 -11.88
CA ARG A 62 15.39 -18.48 -12.33
C ARG A 62 13.93 -18.67 -11.89
N ALA A 63 13.40 -19.90 -11.99
CA ALA A 63 12.06 -20.22 -11.51
C ALA A 63 11.94 -20.04 -9.99
N ALA A 64 12.89 -20.61 -9.23
CA ALA A 64 12.92 -20.49 -7.77
C ALA A 64 13.09 -19.04 -7.30
N ARG A 65 13.90 -18.23 -8.00
CA ARG A 65 14.03 -16.79 -7.71
C ARG A 65 12.71 -16.05 -7.94
N LYS A 66 12.05 -16.26 -9.09
CA LYS A 66 10.75 -15.65 -9.39
C LYS A 66 9.68 -16.01 -8.36
N GLU A 67 9.68 -17.27 -7.91
CA GLU A 67 8.73 -17.72 -6.89
C GLU A 67 8.98 -17.07 -5.54
N ARG A 68 10.25 -16.96 -5.12
CA ARG A 68 10.63 -16.23 -3.88
C ARG A 68 10.25 -14.75 -3.96
N GLU A 69 10.59 -14.07 -5.07
CA GLU A 69 10.22 -12.67 -5.29
C GLU A 69 8.69 -12.46 -5.25
N ALA A 70 7.92 -13.37 -5.86
CA ALA A 70 6.47 -13.33 -5.84
C ALA A 70 5.90 -13.58 -4.43
N ALA A 71 6.49 -14.50 -3.68
CA ALA A 71 6.10 -14.79 -2.29
C ALA A 71 6.42 -13.61 -1.37
N GLU A 72 7.59 -12.99 -1.55
CA GLU A 72 8.00 -11.81 -0.77
C GLU A 72 7.10 -10.60 -1.06
N LYS A 73 6.78 -10.34 -2.33
CA LYS A 73 5.82 -9.28 -2.71
C LYS A 73 4.46 -9.51 -2.07
N ARG A 74 3.93 -10.75 -2.11
CA ARG A 74 2.65 -11.07 -1.46
C ARG A 74 2.69 -10.84 0.05
N ARG A 75 3.79 -11.26 0.72
CA ARG A 75 3.95 -11.03 2.16
C ARG A 75 4.00 -9.55 2.49
N SER A 76 4.83 -8.78 1.79
CA SER A 76 4.97 -7.33 1.98
C SER A 76 3.64 -6.59 1.76
N HIS A 77 2.88 -7.00 0.73
CA HIS A 77 1.54 -6.46 0.48
C HIS A 77 0.59 -6.73 1.65
N LEU A 78 0.50 -7.97 2.13
CA LEU A 78 -0.36 -8.33 3.26
C LEU A 78 0.01 -7.58 4.54
N GLU A 79 1.30 -7.46 4.86
CA GLU A 79 1.80 -6.70 6.01
C GLU A 79 1.42 -5.21 5.90
N THR A 80 1.51 -4.65 4.69
CA THR A 80 1.11 -3.26 4.42
C THR A 80 -0.39 -3.06 4.63
N VAL A 81 -1.23 -3.90 4.03
CA VAL A 81 -2.69 -3.84 4.16
C VAL A 81 -3.12 -3.97 5.63
N GLU A 82 -2.55 -4.94 6.36
CA GLU A 82 -2.86 -5.13 7.78
C GLU A 82 -2.45 -3.92 8.62
N ARG A 83 -1.30 -3.31 8.33
CA ARG A 83 -0.87 -2.07 8.97
C ARG A 83 -1.82 -0.92 8.68
N LEU A 84 -2.24 -0.74 7.43
CA LEU A 84 -3.19 0.30 7.03
C LEU A 84 -4.54 0.11 7.73
N LYS A 85 -5.08 -1.10 7.79
CA LYS A 85 -6.34 -1.40 8.49
C LYS A 85 -6.26 -1.10 9.98
N ARG A 86 -5.15 -1.44 10.63
CA ARG A 86 -4.93 -1.12 12.06
C ARG A 86 -4.84 0.39 12.34
N GLN A 87 -4.28 1.15 11.41
CA GLN A 87 -4.10 2.60 11.56
C GLN A 87 -5.32 3.40 11.12
N GLY A 88 -6.07 2.88 10.16
CA GLY A 88 -7.15 3.61 9.51
C GLY A 88 -8.53 3.40 10.13
N PHE A 89 -8.73 2.33 10.90
CA PHE A 89 -10.01 2.08 11.56
C PHE A 89 -9.94 2.31 13.06
N THR A 90 -10.94 3.00 13.60
CA THR A 90 -11.10 3.16 15.06
C THR A 90 -11.64 1.90 15.73
N ASP A 91 -12.39 1.07 15.00
CA ASP A 91 -12.94 -0.20 15.48
C ASP A 91 -12.50 -1.36 14.57
N LYS A 92 -12.05 -2.46 15.19
CA LYS A 92 -11.61 -3.67 14.48
C LYS A 92 -12.72 -4.33 13.67
N THR A 93 -13.99 -4.21 14.08
CA THR A 93 -15.13 -4.77 13.34
C THR A 93 -15.29 -4.17 11.95
N MET A 94 -14.81 -2.93 11.74
CA MET A 94 -14.83 -2.28 10.44
C MET A 94 -13.90 -2.94 9.42
N GLN A 95 -12.92 -3.73 9.86
CA GLN A 95 -12.00 -4.46 8.98
C GLN A 95 -12.71 -5.58 8.20
N ASP A 96 -13.86 -6.05 8.69
CA ASP A 96 -14.68 -7.07 8.05
C ASP A 96 -15.76 -6.49 7.12
N TRP A 97 -15.84 -5.16 7.02
CA TRP A 97 -16.78 -4.48 6.12
C TRP A 97 -16.24 -4.47 4.69
N THR A 98 -16.44 -5.58 4.01
CA THR A 98 -15.92 -5.80 2.65
C THR A 98 -17.06 -6.07 1.67
N PHE A 99 -16.80 -5.86 0.37
CA PHE A 99 -17.76 -6.23 -0.68
C PHE A 99 -18.06 -7.74 -0.70
N ALA A 100 -17.12 -8.58 -0.27
CA ALA A 100 -17.30 -10.02 -0.21
C ALA A 100 -18.30 -10.44 0.90
N ASN A 101 -18.39 -9.64 1.95
CA ASN A 101 -19.30 -9.86 3.09
C ASN A 101 -20.67 -9.15 2.91
N ASP A 102 -20.87 -8.47 1.77
CA ASP A 102 -22.15 -7.81 1.49
C ASP A 102 -23.25 -8.86 1.29
N ASN A 103 -24.35 -8.67 2.02
CA ASN A 103 -25.53 -9.55 1.95
C ASN A 103 -26.49 -9.21 0.79
N GLY A 104 -26.12 -8.23 -0.05
CA GLY A 104 -26.91 -7.79 -1.20
C GLY A 104 -28.16 -6.98 -0.85
N SER A 105 -28.33 -6.58 0.40
CA SER A 105 -29.50 -5.80 0.85
C SER A 105 -29.46 -4.33 0.40
N CYS A 106 -28.29 -3.82 0.02
CA CYS A 106 -28.09 -2.44 -0.39
C CYS A 106 -27.82 -2.34 -1.91
N PRO A 107 -28.82 -1.97 -2.74
CA PRO A 107 -28.64 -1.85 -4.20
C PRO A 107 -27.57 -0.82 -4.62
N GLN A 108 -27.28 0.13 -3.73
CA GLN A 108 -26.28 1.19 -3.95
C GLN A 108 -24.85 0.69 -3.81
N MET A 109 -24.60 -0.53 -3.32
CA MET A 109 -23.25 -1.06 -3.11
C MET A 109 -22.41 -1.10 -4.40
N LYS A 110 -23.07 -1.26 -5.57
CA LYS A 110 -22.41 -1.10 -6.88
C LYS A 110 -21.79 0.28 -7.09
N ASN A 111 -22.35 1.34 -6.46
CA ASN A 111 -21.80 2.69 -6.55
C ASN A 111 -20.52 2.81 -5.71
N ALA A 112 -20.44 2.10 -4.56
CA ALA A 112 -19.22 2.00 -3.76
C ALA A 112 -18.11 1.31 -4.55
N ALA A 113 -18.40 0.20 -5.22
CA ALA A 113 -17.44 -0.48 -6.10
C ALA A 113 -17.00 0.42 -7.27
N GLY A 114 -17.95 1.16 -7.87
CA GLY A 114 -17.67 2.15 -8.91
C GLY A 114 -16.81 3.33 -8.43
N TYR A 115 -16.95 3.74 -7.17
CA TYR A 115 -16.10 4.76 -6.55
C TYR A 115 -14.65 4.25 -6.44
N VAL A 116 -14.45 3.04 -5.91
CA VAL A 116 -13.13 2.41 -5.80
C VAL A 116 -12.48 2.22 -7.17
N ALA A 117 -13.23 1.75 -8.17
CA ALA A 117 -12.70 1.52 -9.52
C ALA A 117 -12.22 2.81 -10.22
N ARG A 118 -12.74 3.99 -9.81
CA ARG A 118 -12.36 5.30 -10.36
C ARG A 118 -11.56 6.14 -9.37
N TRP A 119 -10.92 5.51 -8.39
CA TRP A 119 -10.25 6.19 -7.30
C TRP A 119 -9.26 7.26 -7.75
N GLU A 120 -8.38 6.97 -8.71
CA GLU A 120 -7.39 7.95 -9.18
C GLU A 120 -8.06 9.21 -9.76
N GLN A 121 -9.10 9.04 -10.58
CA GLN A 121 -9.85 10.18 -11.14
C GLN A 121 -10.57 10.99 -10.05
N ILE A 122 -11.10 10.32 -9.03
CA ILE A 122 -11.80 10.94 -7.92
C ILE A 122 -10.82 11.75 -7.06
N LYS A 123 -9.67 11.16 -6.78
CA LYS A 123 -8.59 11.79 -6.02
C LYS A 123 -8.04 13.02 -6.77
N ASP A 124 -7.69 12.88 -8.05
CA ASP A 124 -7.16 13.98 -8.87
C ASP A 124 -8.17 15.12 -9.05
N GLY A 125 -9.45 14.79 -9.18
CA GLY A 125 -10.54 15.76 -9.27
C GLY A 125 -11.00 16.30 -7.91
N ASN A 126 -10.42 15.84 -6.81
CA ASN A 126 -10.81 16.19 -5.44
C ASN A 126 -12.33 16.03 -5.18
N TYR A 127 -12.93 14.95 -5.67
CA TYR A 127 -14.35 14.70 -5.47
C TYR A 127 -14.63 14.01 -4.14
N GLY A 128 -15.37 14.69 -3.25
CA GLY A 128 -15.90 14.12 -2.03
C GLY A 128 -17.17 13.31 -2.26
N LEU A 129 -17.53 12.47 -1.28
CA LEU A 129 -18.78 11.70 -1.26
C LEU A 129 -19.55 12.02 0.03
N LEU A 130 -20.78 12.47 -0.10
CA LEU A 130 -21.70 12.66 1.02
C LEU A 130 -22.74 11.55 1.04
N LEU A 131 -22.74 10.75 2.11
CA LEU A 131 -23.73 9.70 2.37
C LEU A 131 -24.78 10.23 3.35
N TRP A 132 -26.02 10.34 2.90
CA TRP A 132 -27.14 10.80 3.73
C TRP A 132 -28.31 9.81 3.69
N GLY A 133 -29.09 9.80 4.74
CA GLY A 133 -30.25 8.91 4.87
C GLY A 133 -30.50 8.49 6.31
N ARG A 134 -31.58 7.73 6.52
CA ARG A 134 -32.05 7.28 7.86
C ARG A 134 -31.01 6.38 8.53
N VAL A 135 -31.06 6.31 9.86
CA VAL A 135 -30.24 5.36 10.64
C VAL A 135 -30.54 3.91 10.20
N GLY A 136 -29.54 3.06 10.17
CA GLY A 136 -29.68 1.64 9.80
C GLY A 136 -29.74 1.35 8.30
N THR A 137 -29.53 2.34 7.41
CA THR A 137 -29.55 2.14 5.96
C THR A 137 -28.21 1.65 5.37
N GLY A 138 -27.23 1.31 6.21
CA GLY A 138 -25.95 0.74 5.77
C GLY A 138 -24.89 1.75 5.30
N LYS A 139 -25.04 3.06 5.59
CA LYS A 139 -24.07 4.10 5.19
C LYS A 139 -22.66 3.81 5.68
N SER A 140 -22.51 3.50 6.97
CA SER A 140 -21.21 3.19 7.58
C SER A 140 -20.59 1.94 6.95
N TYR A 141 -21.39 0.90 6.69
CA TYR A 141 -20.94 -0.31 6.00
C TYR A 141 -20.50 0.00 4.56
N PHE A 142 -21.25 0.81 3.82
CA PHE A 142 -20.90 1.29 2.48
C PHE A 142 -19.53 2.01 2.49
N ALA A 143 -19.33 2.94 3.43
CA ALA A 143 -18.08 3.66 3.58
C ALA A 143 -16.91 2.73 3.97
N GLY A 144 -17.16 1.78 4.87
CA GLY A 144 -16.19 0.76 5.28
C GLY A 144 -15.78 -0.18 4.15
N CYS A 145 -16.69 -0.55 3.25
CA CYS A 145 -16.37 -1.31 2.04
C CYS A 145 -15.41 -0.54 1.11
N ILE A 146 -15.65 0.77 0.92
CA ILE A 146 -14.73 1.63 0.15
C ILE A 146 -13.36 1.67 0.83
N ALA A 147 -13.33 1.91 2.15
CA ALA A 147 -12.10 2.00 2.92
C ALA A 147 -11.25 0.73 2.80
N ASN A 148 -11.86 -0.44 3.06
CA ASN A 148 -11.17 -1.72 2.96
C ASN A 148 -10.64 -1.97 1.54
N ALA A 149 -11.47 -1.73 0.52
CA ALA A 149 -11.07 -1.97 -0.86
C ALA A 149 -9.92 -1.06 -1.33
N LEU A 150 -9.86 0.19 -0.85
CA LEU A 150 -8.74 1.08 -1.13
C LEU A 150 -7.49 0.68 -0.35
N MET A 151 -7.62 0.24 0.91
CA MET A 151 -6.50 -0.27 1.69
C MET A 151 -5.89 -1.54 1.08
N GLU A 152 -6.71 -2.41 0.45
CA GLU A 152 -6.22 -3.54 -0.36
C GLU A 152 -5.43 -3.10 -1.60
N GLN A 153 -5.61 -1.86 -2.07
CA GLN A 153 -4.79 -1.22 -3.10
C GLN A 153 -3.62 -0.41 -2.51
N GLU A 154 -3.31 -0.62 -1.23
CA GLU A 154 -2.28 0.10 -0.47
C GLU A 154 -2.51 1.61 -0.33
N VAL A 155 -3.74 2.08 -0.53
CA VAL A 155 -4.11 3.47 -0.31
C VAL A 155 -4.39 3.70 1.18
N PRO A 156 -3.69 4.64 1.86
CA PRO A 156 -3.99 4.99 3.24
C PRO A 156 -5.37 5.64 3.37
N VAL A 157 -6.22 5.09 4.21
CA VAL A 157 -7.56 5.63 4.52
C VAL A 157 -7.67 5.79 6.02
N CYS A 158 -8.32 6.86 6.49
CA CYS A 158 -8.73 7.02 7.87
C CYS A 158 -10.26 7.08 7.92
N MET A 159 -10.87 6.17 8.70
CA MET A 159 -12.30 6.18 9.00
C MET A 159 -12.49 6.42 10.49
N THR A 160 -13.11 7.54 10.81
CA THR A 160 -13.31 8.03 12.19
C THR A 160 -14.67 8.75 12.31
N ASN A 161 -14.95 9.35 13.45
CA ASN A 161 -16.09 10.21 13.68
C ASN A 161 -15.67 11.45 14.48
N PHE A 162 -16.52 12.47 14.49
CA PHE A 162 -16.18 13.71 15.20
C PHE A 162 -16.06 13.52 16.72
N ALA A 163 -16.77 12.59 17.33
CA ALA A 163 -16.63 12.32 18.77
C ALA A 163 -15.21 11.83 19.10
N ALA A 164 -14.64 10.94 18.29
CA ALA A 164 -13.28 10.46 18.43
C ALA A 164 -12.27 11.60 18.18
N ILE A 165 -12.46 12.36 17.10
CA ILE A 165 -11.60 13.53 16.76
C ILE A 165 -11.58 14.54 17.93
N LEU A 166 -12.73 14.89 18.47
CA LEU A 166 -12.83 15.85 19.57
C LEU A 166 -12.18 15.33 20.87
N ASN A 167 -12.31 14.03 21.15
CA ASN A 167 -11.63 13.41 22.29
C ASN A 167 -10.11 13.45 22.13
N ASP A 168 -9.60 13.14 20.96
CA ASP A 168 -8.16 13.17 20.66
C ASP A 168 -7.60 14.60 20.73
N LEU A 169 -8.33 15.58 20.20
CA LEU A 169 -7.98 16.99 20.27
C LEU A 169 -7.98 17.51 21.72
N ALA A 170 -8.90 17.03 22.56
CA ALA A 170 -8.94 17.39 23.99
C ALA A 170 -7.76 16.76 24.76
N ALA A 171 -7.33 15.57 24.40
CA ALA A 171 -6.21 14.88 25.01
C ALA A 171 -4.84 15.47 24.60
N SER A 172 -4.74 16.10 23.42
CA SER A 172 -3.49 16.60 22.81
C SER A 172 -3.42 18.10 22.78
N PHE A 173 -3.39 18.79 23.93
CA PHE A 173 -3.41 20.26 23.98
C PHE A 173 -2.25 20.92 23.21
N ALA A 174 -1.06 20.34 23.21
CA ALA A 174 0.14 20.85 22.55
C ALA A 174 0.29 20.42 21.09
N GLY A 175 -0.41 19.38 20.63
CA GLY A 175 -0.25 18.75 19.30
C GLY A 175 -1.48 18.84 18.39
N ARG A 176 -2.39 19.79 18.63
CA ARG A 176 -3.64 19.91 17.83
C ARG A 176 -3.41 20.07 16.35
N ASN A 177 -2.54 20.98 15.97
CA ASN A 177 -2.25 21.26 14.56
C ASN A 177 -1.61 20.05 13.88
N GLU A 178 -0.73 19.35 14.57
CA GLU A 178 -0.12 18.11 14.06
C GLU A 178 -1.16 17.01 13.88
N TYR A 179 -2.09 16.88 14.83
CA TYR A 179 -3.18 15.91 14.72
C TYR A 179 -4.09 16.22 13.52
N ILE A 180 -4.53 17.47 13.36
CA ILE A 180 -5.36 17.91 12.22
C ILE A 180 -4.59 17.70 10.91
N SER A 181 -3.32 18.10 10.83
CA SER A 181 -2.48 17.88 9.65
C SER A 181 -2.35 16.41 9.30
N ARG A 182 -2.18 15.54 10.30
CA ARG A 182 -2.15 14.08 10.09
C ARG A 182 -3.47 13.56 9.55
N LEU A 183 -4.62 13.96 10.11
CA LEU A 183 -5.94 13.57 9.58
C LEU A 183 -6.10 14.02 8.13
N CYS A 184 -5.70 15.25 7.84
CA CYS A 184 -5.80 15.82 6.52
C CYS A 184 -4.81 15.21 5.51
N SER A 185 -3.72 14.58 5.95
CA SER A 185 -2.75 13.94 5.07
C SER A 185 -3.21 12.60 4.48
N PHE A 186 -4.28 11.98 5.00
CA PHE A 186 -4.81 10.75 4.42
C PHE A 186 -5.40 11.02 3.03
N PRO A 187 -5.09 10.24 2.00
CA PRO A 187 -5.72 10.35 0.69
C PRO A 187 -7.25 10.31 0.76
N LEU A 188 -7.82 9.43 1.59
CA LEU A 188 -9.25 9.41 1.91
C LEU A 188 -9.46 9.53 3.41
N LEU A 189 -10.20 10.55 3.82
CA LEU A 189 -10.71 10.73 5.18
C LEU A 189 -12.22 10.50 5.18
N ILE A 190 -12.68 9.52 5.95
CA ILE A 190 -14.11 9.21 6.14
C ILE A 190 -14.49 9.64 7.54
N ILE A 191 -15.47 10.53 7.63
CA ILE A 191 -16.05 10.99 8.89
C ILE A 191 -17.46 10.45 8.97
N ASP A 192 -17.69 9.47 9.84
CA ASP A 192 -18.99 8.86 10.07
C ASP A 192 -19.79 9.61 11.14
N ASP A 193 -21.10 9.39 11.19
CA ASP A 193 -22.01 9.96 12.18
C ASP A 193 -21.91 11.48 12.31
N PHE A 194 -21.88 12.18 11.18
CA PHE A 194 -21.87 13.64 11.13
C PHE A 194 -23.16 14.21 11.76
N GLY A 195 -23.02 15.18 12.68
CA GLY A 195 -24.14 15.79 13.41
C GLY A 195 -24.41 15.17 14.79
N MET A 196 -23.62 14.15 15.21
CA MET A 196 -23.67 13.54 16.54
C MET A 196 -22.66 14.16 17.53
N GLU A 197 -21.91 15.16 17.09
CA GLU A 197 -20.99 15.92 17.92
C GLU A 197 -21.73 16.69 19.00
N ARG A 198 -21.09 16.86 20.17
CA ARG A 198 -21.63 17.68 21.25
C ARG A 198 -21.79 19.12 20.74
N GLY A 199 -23.01 19.65 20.80
CA GLY A 199 -23.36 21.01 20.36
C GLY A 199 -22.75 22.13 21.22
N THR A 200 -21.48 22.00 21.58
CA THR A 200 -20.70 23.06 22.26
C THR A 200 -20.04 23.94 21.20
N GLU A 201 -19.90 25.23 21.46
CA GLU A 201 -19.21 26.17 20.57
C GLU A 201 -17.80 25.66 20.22
N TYR A 202 -17.07 25.11 21.20
CA TYR A 202 -15.78 24.49 20.99
C TYR A 202 -15.83 23.30 20.02
N GLY A 203 -16.80 22.40 20.18
CA GLY A 203 -16.97 21.26 19.30
C GLY A 203 -17.20 21.67 17.86
N LEU A 204 -18.11 22.64 17.64
CA LEU A 204 -18.40 23.17 16.30
C LEU A 204 -17.19 23.87 15.67
N GLU A 205 -16.43 24.64 16.46
CA GLU A 205 -15.18 25.26 15.99
C GLU A 205 -14.16 24.23 15.52
N GLN A 206 -13.96 23.15 16.29
CA GLN A 206 -13.00 22.11 15.91
C GLN A 206 -13.47 21.33 14.68
N VAL A 207 -14.76 21.04 14.55
CA VAL A 207 -15.37 20.44 13.36
C VAL A 207 -15.07 21.31 12.13
N TYR A 208 -15.33 22.62 12.25
CA TYR A 208 -15.05 23.57 11.19
C TYR A 208 -13.57 23.57 10.81
N ASN A 209 -12.67 23.63 11.80
CA ASN A 209 -11.22 23.64 11.56
C ASN A 209 -10.73 22.40 10.82
N VAL A 210 -11.25 21.20 11.12
CA VAL A 210 -10.88 19.96 10.42
C VAL A 210 -11.35 20.01 8.97
N ILE A 211 -12.61 20.42 8.74
CA ILE A 211 -13.18 20.49 7.39
C ILE A 211 -12.46 21.54 6.55
N ASP A 212 -12.25 22.73 7.10
CA ASP A 212 -11.58 23.84 6.42
C ASP A 212 -10.14 23.48 6.06
N SER A 213 -9.37 22.94 7.02
CA SER A 213 -8.00 22.45 6.78
C SER A 213 -7.94 21.41 5.67
N ARG A 214 -8.94 20.51 5.60
CA ARG A 214 -9.02 19.50 4.53
C ARG A 214 -9.30 20.14 3.18
N CYS A 215 -10.18 21.14 3.11
CA CYS A 215 -10.49 21.86 1.88
C CYS A 215 -9.31 22.68 1.37
N LEU A 216 -8.57 23.37 2.27
CA LEU A 216 -7.45 24.22 1.91
C LEU A 216 -6.24 23.47 1.34
N LEU A 217 -5.99 22.23 1.79
CA LEU A 217 -4.89 21.42 1.25
C LEU A 217 -5.02 21.14 -0.25
N TYR A 218 -6.23 21.09 -0.78
CA TYR A 218 -6.46 20.83 -2.19
C TYR A 218 -6.58 22.08 -3.07
N THR A 219 -6.65 23.27 -2.47
CA THR A 219 -6.69 24.55 -3.20
C THR A 219 -5.31 25.16 -3.39
N SER A 220 -4.31 24.77 -2.58
CA SER A 220 -2.94 25.31 -2.66
C SER A 220 -2.10 24.68 -3.79
N ASP A 221 -2.44 23.51 -4.28
CA ASP A 221 -1.71 22.84 -5.37
C ASP A 221 -2.25 23.20 -6.78
N ALA A 222 -3.28 24.07 -6.85
CA ALA A 222 -3.91 24.50 -8.10
C ALA A 222 -3.51 25.91 -8.58
N ALA A 223 -2.46 26.50 -7.99
CA ALA A 223 -1.98 27.85 -8.32
C ALA A 223 -0.63 27.85 -9.03
#